data_dfa071e2cb7b67d8085a22fd7c7812ea
#
_entry.id   dfa071e2cb7b67d8085a22fd7c7812ea
#
_cell.length_a   1.000
_cell.length_b   1.000
_cell.length_c   1.000
_cell.angle_alpha   90.00
_cell.angle_beta   90.00
_cell.angle_gamma   90.00
#
_symmetry.space_group_name_H-M   'P 1'
#
loop_
_entity.id
_entity.type
_entity.pdbx_description
1 polymer ?
#
loop_
_entity_poly.entity_id
_entity_poly.type
_entity_poly.pdbx_seq_one_letter_code
_entity_poly.pdbx_strand_id
1 'polypeptide(L)'
;MENKFQFYNTLTRKVETVIPHEDGKIGMYTCGPTVYHFAHIGNLRSYIMEDVLEKSLRYVGYDVKRVMNITDVGHLSSDADTGEDKMLKGAKREHKTVMEIAKYYTDAFFSDCKKLNIKTPDVVEPATNCIPEFIHMIEVLLEKGYAYVAGGNVYFDTSKLDDYYVFSSQSEKELLDRK
;
A
#
# COMPACT_ATOMS: atom_id res chain seq x y z
N MET A 1 33.34 -1.63 -7.19
CA MET A 1 32.57 -1.26 -8.40
C MET A 1 31.47 -0.35 -7.96
N GLU A 2 31.37 0.84 -8.54
CA GLU A 2 30.29 1.79 -8.25
C GLU A 2 28.97 1.17 -8.72
N ASN A 3 28.05 0.91 -7.81
CA ASN A 3 26.78 0.26 -8.10
C ASN A 3 25.87 1.22 -8.86
N LYS A 4 25.77 1.04 -10.19
CA LYS A 4 24.94 1.88 -11.09
C LYS A 4 23.57 1.20 -11.31
N PHE A 5 22.88 0.79 -10.25
CA PHE A 5 21.51 0.31 -10.39
C PHE A 5 20.62 1.48 -10.81
N GLN A 6 19.97 1.33 -11.96
CA GLN A 6 19.08 2.35 -12.52
C GLN A 6 17.64 1.86 -12.51
N PHE A 7 16.74 2.75 -12.17
CA PHE A 7 15.31 2.46 -12.10
C PHE A 7 14.48 3.65 -12.59
N TYR A 8 13.29 3.39 -13.14
CA TYR A 8 12.41 4.45 -13.59
C TYR A 8 11.78 5.17 -12.39
N ASN A 9 11.99 6.47 -12.31
CA ASN A 9 11.41 7.33 -11.31
C ASN A 9 10.14 8.00 -11.85
N THR A 10 8.98 7.69 -11.26
CA THR A 10 7.69 8.25 -11.66
C THR A 10 7.62 9.76 -11.46
N LEU A 11 8.29 10.29 -10.43
CA LEU A 11 8.31 11.73 -10.15
C LEU A 11 8.98 12.52 -11.27
N THR A 12 10.16 12.09 -11.69
CA THR A 12 10.95 12.78 -12.72
C THR A 12 10.64 12.27 -14.14
N ARG A 13 9.94 11.11 -14.24
CA ARG A 13 9.63 10.40 -15.51
C ARG A 13 10.86 10.00 -16.29
N LYS A 14 11.94 9.67 -15.60
CA LYS A 14 13.24 9.29 -16.18
C LYS A 14 13.77 8.02 -15.52
N VAL A 15 14.65 7.32 -16.23
CA VAL A 15 15.48 6.27 -15.65
C VAL A 15 16.66 6.95 -14.96
N GLU A 16 16.82 6.73 -13.68
CA GLU A 16 17.83 7.39 -12.85
C GLU A 16 18.60 6.36 -12.02
N THR A 17 19.82 6.70 -11.65
CA THR A 17 20.59 5.90 -10.70
C THR A 17 19.94 5.99 -9.32
N VAL A 18 19.73 4.82 -8.69
CA VAL A 18 19.21 4.75 -7.33
C VAL A 18 20.27 5.28 -6.36
N ILE A 19 19.91 6.36 -5.66
CA ILE A 19 20.74 6.96 -4.62
C ILE A 19 20.03 6.69 -3.29
N PRO A 20 20.54 5.78 -2.45
CA PRO A 20 19.93 5.49 -1.16
C PRO A 20 20.06 6.67 -0.20
N HIS A 21 19.09 6.86 0.67
CA HIS A 21 19.13 7.90 1.71
C HIS A 21 20.22 7.62 2.75
N GLU A 22 20.44 6.35 3.07
CA GLU A 22 21.54 5.86 3.92
C GLU A 22 22.44 4.96 3.06
N ASP A 23 23.75 5.20 3.08
CA ASP A 23 24.71 4.50 2.22
C ASP A 23 24.59 2.98 2.34
N GLY A 24 24.48 2.33 1.19
CA GLY A 24 24.34 0.87 1.09
C GLY A 24 22.99 0.30 1.56
N LYS A 25 22.04 1.10 2.10
CA LYS A 25 20.75 0.62 2.62
C LYS A 25 19.57 1.17 1.83
N ILE A 26 18.59 0.31 1.57
CA ILE A 26 17.34 0.68 0.90
C ILE A 26 16.14 0.26 1.74
N GLY A 27 15.33 1.24 2.15
CA GLY A 27 13.97 1.02 2.62
C GLY A 27 13.03 0.84 1.43
N MET A 28 12.31 -0.28 1.37
CA MET A 28 11.34 -0.58 0.32
C MET A 28 9.98 -0.85 0.94
N TYR A 29 8.97 -0.04 0.59
CA TYR A 29 7.58 -0.31 0.95
C TYR A 29 6.82 -0.80 -0.27
N THR A 30 6.05 -1.87 -0.09
CA THR A 30 5.20 -2.44 -1.13
C THR A 30 3.79 -2.64 -0.59
N CYS A 31 2.79 -2.28 -1.39
CA CYS A 31 1.40 -2.43 -1.00
C CYS A 31 1.02 -3.92 -0.96
N GLY A 32 0.46 -4.37 0.16
CA GLY A 32 0.02 -5.75 0.32
C GLY A 32 -1.43 -5.99 -0.11
N PRO A 33 -1.93 -7.22 0.04
CA PRO A 33 -3.27 -7.58 -0.38
C PRO A 33 -4.35 -7.05 0.55
N THR A 34 -5.56 -6.87 0.00
CA THR A 34 -6.79 -6.80 0.78
C THR A 34 -7.33 -8.22 0.95
N VAL A 35 -7.36 -8.72 2.19
CA VAL A 35 -7.50 -10.15 2.48
C VAL A 35 -8.96 -10.59 2.68
N TYR A 36 -9.80 -10.37 1.68
CA TYR A 36 -11.21 -10.81 1.65
C TYR A 36 -11.49 -11.85 0.55
N HIS A 37 -10.49 -12.14 -0.31
CA HIS A 37 -10.57 -13.09 -1.42
C HIS A 37 -9.17 -13.57 -1.82
N PHE A 38 -9.09 -14.67 -2.58
CA PHE A 38 -7.83 -15.14 -3.14
C PHE A 38 -7.23 -14.11 -4.10
N ALA A 39 -5.91 -13.95 -4.05
CA ALA A 39 -5.19 -13.20 -5.06
C ALA A 39 -5.27 -13.92 -6.42
N HIS A 40 -5.63 -13.19 -7.46
CA HIS A 40 -5.59 -13.71 -8.83
C HIS A 40 -4.28 -13.34 -9.51
N ILE A 41 -4.05 -13.91 -10.72
CA ILE A 41 -2.78 -13.72 -11.44
C ILE A 41 -2.42 -12.25 -11.68
N GLY A 42 -3.40 -11.37 -11.87
CA GLY A 42 -3.17 -9.94 -12.03
C GLY A 42 -2.57 -9.29 -10.78
N ASN A 43 -3.01 -9.69 -9.59
CA ASN A 43 -2.42 -9.23 -8.33
C ASN A 43 -1.01 -9.82 -8.15
N LEU A 44 -0.87 -11.14 -8.36
CA LEU A 44 0.40 -11.84 -8.17
C LEU A 44 1.50 -11.33 -9.09
N ARG A 45 1.17 -10.82 -10.28
CA ARG A 45 2.13 -10.15 -11.17
C ARG A 45 2.82 -8.97 -10.48
N SER A 46 2.09 -8.14 -9.76
CA SER A 46 2.68 -7.00 -9.03
C SER A 46 3.66 -7.48 -7.97
N TYR A 47 3.28 -8.48 -7.18
CA TYR A 47 4.14 -9.04 -6.14
C TYR A 47 5.40 -9.72 -6.71
N ILE A 48 5.32 -10.35 -7.89
CA ILE A 48 6.50 -10.87 -8.60
C ILE A 48 7.44 -9.72 -9.00
N MET A 49 6.90 -8.62 -9.54
CA MET A 49 7.71 -7.46 -9.91
C MET A 49 8.42 -6.84 -8.72
N GLU A 50 7.72 -6.69 -7.59
CA GLU A 50 8.28 -6.19 -6.33
C GLU A 50 9.40 -7.10 -5.79
N ASP A 51 9.21 -8.41 -5.85
CA ASP A 51 10.20 -9.41 -5.45
C ASP A 51 11.44 -9.39 -6.35
N VAL A 52 11.25 -9.27 -7.66
CA VAL A 52 12.35 -9.14 -8.62
C VAL A 52 13.15 -7.87 -8.34
N LEU A 53 12.48 -6.76 -8.06
CA LEU A 53 13.15 -5.51 -7.70
C LEU A 53 13.97 -5.67 -6.41
N GLU A 54 13.38 -6.23 -5.33
CA GLU A 54 14.10 -6.49 -4.09
C GLU A 54 15.33 -7.37 -4.32
N LYS A 55 15.15 -8.49 -5.02
CA LYS A 55 16.25 -9.43 -5.32
C LYS A 55 17.35 -8.79 -6.16
N SER A 56 16.97 -7.94 -7.13
CA SER A 56 17.94 -7.22 -7.95
C SER A 56 18.75 -6.21 -7.14
N LEU A 57 18.10 -5.46 -6.25
CA LEU A 57 18.78 -4.51 -5.35
C LEU A 57 19.75 -5.25 -4.42
N ARG A 58 19.34 -6.38 -3.84
CA ARG A 58 20.22 -7.22 -3.01
C ARG A 58 21.39 -7.82 -3.83
N TYR A 59 21.12 -8.24 -5.06
CA TYR A 59 22.14 -8.81 -5.94
C TYR A 59 23.27 -7.82 -6.25
N VAL A 60 22.93 -6.54 -6.43
CA VAL A 60 23.92 -5.49 -6.63
C VAL A 60 24.55 -4.95 -5.35
N GLY A 61 24.21 -5.52 -4.19
CA GLY A 61 24.91 -5.32 -2.91
C GLY A 61 24.23 -4.36 -1.94
N TYR A 62 23.00 -3.92 -2.19
CA TYR A 62 22.25 -3.15 -1.20
C TYR A 62 21.70 -4.03 -0.08
N ASP A 63 21.74 -3.52 1.15
CA ASP A 63 20.96 -4.06 2.26
C ASP A 63 19.53 -3.51 2.17
N VAL A 64 18.58 -4.37 1.81
CA VAL A 64 17.18 -3.97 1.58
C VAL A 64 16.32 -4.40 2.76
N LYS A 65 15.59 -3.46 3.36
CA LYS A 65 14.52 -3.74 4.31
C LYS A 65 13.17 -3.53 3.64
N ARG A 66 12.48 -4.62 3.32
CA ARG A 66 11.15 -4.57 2.68
C ARG A 66 10.04 -4.66 3.71
N VAL A 67 9.09 -3.74 3.62
CA VAL A 67 7.88 -3.67 4.43
C VAL A 67 6.65 -3.84 3.53
N MET A 68 5.66 -4.60 3.99
CA MET A 68 4.37 -4.78 3.33
C MET A 68 3.25 -4.69 4.36
N ASN A 69 2.17 -3.99 4.02
CA ASN A 69 0.95 -4.01 4.82
C ASN A 69 0.06 -5.22 4.46
N ILE A 70 -0.85 -5.56 5.35
CA ILE A 70 -2.04 -6.38 5.04
C ILE A 70 -3.27 -5.52 5.33
N THR A 71 -4.13 -5.33 4.32
CA THR A 71 -5.40 -4.62 4.50
C THR A 71 -6.46 -5.61 4.97
N ASP A 72 -6.61 -5.70 6.27
CA ASP A 72 -7.52 -6.61 6.97
C ASP A 72 -8.75 -5.89 7.56
N VAL A 73 -8.85 -4.57 7.38
CA VAL A 73 -9.96 -3.72 7.86
C VAL A 73 -10.13 -2.48 6.95
N GLY A 74 -11.33 -1.91 6.92
CA GLY A 74 -11.59 -0.56 6.43
C GLY A 74 -11.49 -0.38 4.92
N HIS A 75 -11.78 -1.39 4.10
CA HIS A 75 -11.72 -1.28 2.65
C HIS A 75 -13.11 -1.32 2.01
N LEU A 76 -13.58 -0.16 1.53
CA LEU A 76 -14.87 -0.02 0.86
C LEU A 76 -14.93 -0.72 -0.49
N SER A 77 -16.12 -1.17 -0.89
CA SER A 77 -16.34 -1.88 -2.16
C SER A 77 -16.38 -0.97 -3.38
N SER A 78 -16.49 0.35 -3.20
CA SER A 78 -16.49 1.35 -4.28
C SER A 78 -15.55 2.51 -3.96
N ASP A 79 -15.06 3.18 -5.00
CA ASP A 79 -14.21 4.37 -4.89
C ASP A 79 -15.00 5.64 -4.51
N ALA A 80 -16.33 5.52 -4.40
CA ALA A 80 -17.24 6.64 -4.10
C ALA A 80 -17.73 6.55 -2.65
N ASP A 81 -16.93 6.66 -1.64
CA ASP A 81 -17.26 6.70 -0.17
C ASP A 81 -18.60 6.01 0.25
N THR A 82 -19.20 5.26 -0.67
CA THR A 82 -20.48 4.55 -0.53
C THR A 82 -20.29 3.10 -0.90
N GLY A 83 -20.55 2.22 0.01
CA GLY A 83 -20.49 0.78 -0.25
C GLY A 83 -20.27 -0.02 1.02
N GLU A 84 -20.63 -1.30 0.97
CA GLU A 84 -20.35 -2.23 2.06
C GLU A 84 -18.84 -2.52 2.10
N ASP A 85 -18.27 -2.56 3.30
CA ASP A 85 -16.89 -2.98 3.52
C ASP A 85 -16.62 -4.36 2.91
N LYS A 86 -15.53 -4.49 2.14
CA LYS A 86 -15.16 -5.75 1.45
C LYS A 86 -14.94 -6.90 2.42
N MET A 87 -14.41 -6.61 3.62
CA MET A 87 -14.18 -7.62 4.65
C MET A 87 -15.51 -8.13 5.21
N LEU A 88 -16.48 -7.23 5.49
CA LEU A 88 -17.82 -7.61 5.92
C LEU A 88 -18.55 -8.43 4.86
N LYS A 89 -18.43 -8.05 3.60
CA LYS A 89 -19.02 -8.80 2.48
C LYS A 89 -18.43 -10.22 2.38
N GLY A 90 -17.12 -10.35 2.54
CA GLY A 90 -16.44 -11.64 2.60
C GLY A 90 -16.92 -12.51 3.76
N ALA A 91 -17.00 -11.92 4.95
CA ALA A 91 -17.46 -12.56 6.17
C ALA A 91 -18.90 -13.11 6.06
N LYS A 92 -19.82 -12.29 5.53
CA LYS A 92 -21.22 -12.71 5.28
C LYS A 92 -21.29 -13.85 4.27
N ARG A 93 -20.53 -13.78 3.17
CA ARG A 93 -20.51 -14.81 2.12
C ARG A 93 -20.09 -16.18 2.66
N GLU A 94 -19.11 -16.19 3.58
CA GLU A 94 -18.50 -17.43 4.07
C GLU A 94 -18.98 -17.84 5.46
N HIS A 95 -19.93 -17.10 6.04
CA HIS A 95 -20.44 -17.32 7.40
C HIS A 95 -19.34 -17.39 8.47
N LYS A 96 -18.35 -16.49 8.35
CA LYS A 96 -17.20 -16.36 9.25
C LYS A 96 -17.12 -14.95 9.81
N THR A 97 -16.33 -14.77 10.84
CA THR A 97 -15.97 -13.43 11.32
C THR A 97 -15.00 -12.75 10.35
N VAL A 98 -14.92 -11.41 10.38
CA VAL A 98 -13.97 -10.63 9.59
C VAL A 98 -12.53 -11.07 9.85
N MET A 99 -12.19 -11.32 11.12
CA MET A 99 -10.84 -11.75 11.51
C MET A 99 -10.47 -13.15 11.01
N GLU A 100 -11.44 -14.09 11.02
CA GLU A 100 -11.23 -15.43 10.45
C GLU A 100 -11.02 -15.36 8.93
N ILE A 101 -11.77 -14.52 8.24
CA ILE A 101 -11.59 -14.27 6.79
C ILE A 101 -10.21 -13.65 6.53
N ALA A 102 -9.85 -12.61 7.25
CA ALA A 102 -8.55 -11.96 7.11
C ALA A 102 -7.40 -12.94 7.29
N LYS A 103 -7.44 -13.73 8.36
CA LYS A 103 -6.43 -14.76 8.61
C LYS A 103 -6.37 -15.80 7.49
N TYR A 104 -7.51 -16.35 7.09
CA TYR A 104 -7.57 -17.39 6.06
C TYR A 104 -6.96 -16.94 4.73
N TYR A 105 -7.36 -15.75 4.24
CA TYR A 105 -6.85 -15.24 2.97
C TYR A 105 -5.42 -14.70 3.06
N THR A 106 -4.96 -14.25 4.22
CA THR A 106 -3.55 -13.93 4.47
C THR A 106 -2.68 -15.18 4.36
N ASP A 107 -3.09 -16.28 5.02
CA ASP A 107 -2.37 -17.54 4.97
C ASP A 107 -2.35 -18.10 3.53
N ALA A 108 -3.47 -18.04 2.81
CA ALA A 108 -3.55 -18.44 1.41
C ALA A 108 -2.63 -17.60 0.51
N PHE A 109 -2.64 -16.28 0.68
CA PHE A 109 -1.77 -15.37 -0.08
C PHE A 109 -0.29 -15.71 0.09
N PHE A 110 0.21 -15.88 1.31
CA PHE A 110 1.60 -16.24 1.52
C PHE A 110 1.94 -17.65 1.06
N SER A 111 0.98 -18.60 1.15
CA SER A 111 1.14 -19.93 0.55
C SER A 111 1.35 -19.85 -0.98
N ASP A 112 0.57 -19.01 -1.67
CA ASP A 112 0.69 -18.83 -3.12
C ASP A 112 1.97 -18.06 -3.49
N CYS A 113 2.35 -17.03 -2.73
CA CYS A 113 3.63 -16.35 -2.87
C CYS A 113 4.81 -17.33 -2.78
N LYS A 114 4.78 -18.25 -1.81
CA LYS A 114 5.81 -19.28 -1.64
C LYS A 114 5.91 -20.21 -2.87
N LYS A 115 4.78 -20.62 -3.45
CA LYS A 115 4.76 -21.46 -4.68
C LYS A 115 5.38 -20.73 -5.89
N LEU A 116 5.27 -19.39 -5.91
CA LEU A 116 5.86 -18.54 -6.94
C LEU A 116 7.28 -18.09 -6.62
N ASN A 117 7.89 -18.62 -5.55
CA ASN A 117 9.23 -18.23 -5.08
C ASN A 117 9.35 -16.72 -4.76
N ILE A 118 8.25 -16.09 -4.37
CA ILE A 118 8.24 -14.71 -3.86
C ILE A 118 8.71 -14.72 -2.41
N LYS A 119 9.75 -13.94 -2.11
CA LYS A 119 10.29 -13.79 -0.74
C LYS A 119 9.26 -13.07 0.13
N THR A 120 9.02 -13.59 1.32
CA THR A 120 8.25 -12.87 2.34
C THR A 120 8.97 -11.57 2.71
N PRO A 121 8.30 -10.42 2.76
CA PRO A 121 8.90 -9.17 3.22
C PRO A 121 9.51 -9.28 4.62
N ASP A 122 10.49 -8.45 4.93
CA ASP A 122 11.16 -8.46 6.23
C ASP A 122 10.22 -8.03 7.36
N VAL A 123 9.23 -7.18 7.03
CA VAL A 123 8.12 -6.79 7.92
C VAL A 123 6.81 -6.93 7.17
N VAL A 124 5.85 -7.61 7.79
CA VAL A 124 4.46 -7.70 7.31
C VAL A 124 3.56 -7.17 8.42
N GLU A 125 2.82 -6.08 8.14
CA GLU A 125 2.05 -5.40 9.17
C GLU A 125 0.56 -5.31 8.80
N PRO A 126 -0.32 -6.02 9.53
CA PRO A 126 -1.77 -5.86 9.39
C PRO A 126 -2.23 -4.46 9.82
N ALA A 127 -3.16 -3.87 9.06
CA ALA A 127 -3.69 -2.53 9.36
C ALA A 127 -4.34 -2.46 10.75
N THR A 128 -4.97 -3.56 11.21
CA THR A 128 -5.57 -3.63 12.56
C THR A 128 -4.58 -3.44 13.69
N ASN A 129 -3.30 -3.78 13.49
CA ASN A 129 -2.27 -3.56 14.49
C ASN A 129 -1.88 -2.08 14.65
N CYS A 130 -2.19 -1.23 13.66
CA CYS A 130 -1.78 0.18 13.60
C CYS A 130 -2.93 1.15 13.91
N ILE A 131 -4.08 0.66 14.41
CA ILE A 131 -5.24 1.52 14.69
C ILE A 131 -4.91 2.67 15.68
N PRO A 132 -4.18 2.45 16.78
CA PRO A 132 -3.80 3.54 17.68
C PRO A 132 -2.95 4.61 16.99
N GLU A 133 -2.03 4.22 16.13
CA GLU A 133 -1.17 5.13 15.35
C GLU A 133 -1.99 5.92 14.33
N PHE A 134 -2.98 5.28 13.69
CA PHE A 134 -3.89 5.97 12.77
C PHE A 134 -4.73 7.03 13.50
N ILE A 135 -5.27 6.70 14.68
CA ILE A 135 -6.03 7.65 15.50
C ILE A 135 -5.15 8.85 15.86
N HIS A 136 -3.95 8.59 16.38
CA HIS A 136 -3.02 9.65 16.74
C HIS A 136 -2.65 10.54 15.53
N MET A 137 -2.35 9.95 14.38
CA MET A 137 -2.06 10.71 13.16
C MET A 137 -3.23 11.60 12.75
N ILE A 138 -4.47 11.06 12.79
CA ILE A 138 -5.68 11.82 12.44
C ILE A 138 -5.90 12.98 13.41
N GLU A 139 -5.72 12.76 14.72
CA GLU A 139 -5.81 13.82 15.73
C GLU A 139 -4.83 14.96 15.45
N VAL A 140 -3.57 14.64 15.15
CA VAL A 140 -2.54 15.63 14.79
C VAL A 140 -2.91 16.38 13.51
N LEU A 141 -3.47 15.71 12.50
CA LEU A 141 -3.91 16.36 11.25
C LEU A 141 -5.08 17.31 11.48
N LEU A 142 -6.03 16.92 12.34
CA LEU A 142 -7.15 17.79 12.74
C LEU A 142 -6.64 19.01 13.51
N GLU A 143 -5.75 18.83 14.50
CA GLU A 143 -5.14 19.92 15.29
C GLU A 143 -4.39 20.91 14.40
N LYS A 144 -3.62 20.42 13.44
CA LYS A 144 -2.89 21.25 12.45
C LYS A 144 -3.78 21.86 11.38
N GLY A 145 -5.07 21.47 11.32
CA GLY A 145 -6.03 21.97 10.35
C GLY A 145 -5.84 21.42 8.94
N TYR A 146 -5.12 20.31 8.76
CA TYR A 146 -5.02 19.60 7.47
C TYR A 146 -6.16 18.63 7.24
N ALA A 147 -6.92 18.29 8.27
CA ALA A 147 -8.10 17.46 8.17
C ALA A 147 -9.32 18.16 8.76
N TYR A 148 -10.51 17.72 8.37
CA TYR A 148 -11.79 18.22 8.85
C TYR A 148 -12.82 17.10 8.98
N VAL A 149 -13.84 17.33 9.81
CA VAL A 149 -14.95 16.38 10.03
C VAL A 149 -16.16 16.80 9.21
N ALA A 150 -16.73 15.89 8.42
CA ALA A 150 -17.97 16.10 7.69
C ALA A 150 -18.76 14.78 7.59
N GLY A 151 -20.07 14.83 7.84
CA GLY A 151 -20.95 13.65 7.70
C GLY A 151 -20.55 12.46 8.57
N GLY A 152 -19.88 12.66 9.71
CA GLY A 152 -19.38 11.59 10.57
C GLY A 152 -18.06 10.95 10.13
N ASN A 153 -17.45 11.45 9.05
CA ASN A 153 -16.14 11.02 8.56
C ASN A 153 -15.10 12.11 8.76
N VAL A 154 -13.82 11.73 8.72
CA VAL A 154 -12.68 12.65 8.69
C VAL A 154 -12.08 12.66 7.30
N TYR A 155 -11.88 13.84 6.75
CA TYR A 155 -11.32 14.06 5.42
C TYR A 155 -10.04 14.87 5.52
N PHE A 156 -9.06 14.53 4.68
CA PHE A 156 -7.87 15.35 4.49
C PHE A 156 -8.17 16.45 3.47
N ASP A 157 -7.79 17.69 3.80
CA ASP A 157 -7.94 18.83 2.90
C ASP A 157 -6.75 18.93 1.93
N THR A 158 -6.91 18.34 0.75
CA THR A 158 -5.85 18.29 -0.28
C THR A 158 -5.46 19.68 -0.81
N SER A 159 -6.33 20.70 -0.66
CA SER A 159 -6.03 22.07 -1.08
C SER A 159 -4.90 22.73 -0.26
N LYS A 160 -4.52 22.12 0.86
CA LYS A 160 -3.44 22.60 1.75
C LYS A 160 -2.07 22.03 1.41
N LEU A 161 -1.97 21.20 0.36
CA LEU A 161 -0.70 20.66 -0.13
C LEU A 161 -0.47 21.12 -1.56
N ASP A 162 0.49 22.03 -1.74
CA ASP A 162 0.81 22.61 -3.06
C ASP A 162 1.28 21.56 -4.08
N ASP A 163 1.89 20.48 -3.61
CA ASP A 163 2.45 19.40 -4.43
C ASP A 163 1.62 18.11 -4.44
N TYR A 164 0.36 18.15 -3.95
CA TYR A 164 -0.50 16.96 -3.84
C TYR A 164 -0.64 16.20 -5.18
N TYR A 165 -0.67 16.90 -6.29
CA TYR A 165 -0.87 16.32 -7.63
C TYR A 165 0.44 16.03 -8.38
N VAL A 166 1.59 16.13 -7.75
CA VAL A 166 2.91 16.00 -8.42
C VAL A 166 3.10 14.67 -9.15
N PHE A 167 2.52 13.58 -8.66
CA PHE A 167 2.52 12.27 -9.30
C PHE A 167 1.36 12.05 -10.27
N SER A 168 0.35 12.92 -10.28
CA SER A 168 -0.81 12.81 -11.14
C SER A 168 -0.52 13.37 -12.53
N SER A 169 -0.94 12.66 -13.58
CA SER A 169 -0.98 13.20 -14.94
C SER A 169 -2.24 14.04 -15.19
N GLN A 170 -3.18 14.07 -14.24
CA GLN A 170 -4.47 14.77 -14.34
C GLN A 170 -4.34 16.12 -13.63
N SER A 171 -4.90 17.16 -14.26
CA SER A 171 -5.03 18.45 -13.61
C SER A 171 -6.13 18.39 -12.52
N GLU A 172 -6.02 19.26 -11.51
CA GLU A 172 -7.04 19.42 -10.48
C GLU A 172 -8.46 19.58 -11.07
N LYS A 173 -8.58 20.32 -12.16
CA LYS A 173 -9.84 20.54 -12.87
C LYS A 173 -10.44 19.25 -13.43
N GLU A 174 -9.63 18.36 -14.02
CA GLU A 174 -10.12 17.09 -14.57
C GLU A 174 -10.57 16.10 -13.47
N LEU A 175 -10.04 16.23 -12.25
CA LEU A 175 -10.46 15.43 -11.10
C LEU A 175 -11.76 15.95 -10.48
N LEU A 176 -11.99 17.26 -10.49
CA LEU A 176 -13.22 17.88 -10.01
C LEU A 176 -14.41 17.66 -10.96
N ASP A 177 -14.18 17.57 -12.27
CA ASP A 177 -15.20 17.35 -13.29
C ASP A 177 -15.72 15.89 -13.33
N ARG A 178 -15.17 14.98 -12.54
CA ARG A 178 -15.59 13.56 -12.43
C ARG A 178 -16.57 13.26 -11.29
N LYS A 179 -17.08 14.30 -10.62
CA LYS A 179 -18.08 14.15 -9.54
C LYS A 179 -19.51 14.14 -10.05
#